data_7ea2f4009bbac77db07eec338075dcc3
#
_entry.id   7ea2f4009bbac77db07eec338075dcc3
#
_cell.length_a   1.000
_cell.length_b   1.000
_cell.length_c   1.000
_cell.angle_alpha   90.00
_cell.angle_beta   90.00
_cell.angle_gamma   90.00
#
_symmetry.space_group_name_H-M   'P 1'
#
loop_
_entity.id
_entity.type
_entity.pdbx_description
1 polymer ?
#
loop_
_entity_poly.entity_id
_entity_poly.type
_entity_poly.pdbx_seq_one_letter_code
_entity_poly.pdbx_strand_id
1 'polypeptide(L)'
;MKIYDITFVGMGASALSTYKLRYHNQDCSIIGIDKNINTPRNNFFAFWMTDWMSPFKNLVKNQWIKWEFYYQQQKVTHESIVSPYCVIRYQDWKKFCLEKSDNISFKENNVNKIEKKDDFFEITLDNKEKIYSKKIYDSRSVAMESNGLKQHFIGNIISVKEAHQIKNARLMDFRVTQDQGLHFIYLLPLDDTRLLVESTVFSKFLLDSSWYQNQISTYIENNLGIEKYEIIDTEQGILPMFEINSRNKDNYIQIGAKGGATKISSGYAFSFFLKQLLSEKSEYHSYWDKWMDKIFVKYLENNSKSDEIFMKMAKKLNGEEFSSFMMGNATFSSKLKIILAMPKIGFLKSYLRTIFT
;
A
#
# COMPACT_ATOMS: atom_id res chain seq x y z
N MET A 1 -15.46 -34.66 11.51
CA MET A 1 -14.53 -33.70 10.91
C MET A 1 -15.36 -32.48 10.50
N LYS A 2 -15.06 -31.30 11.03
CA LYS A 2 -15.73 -30.05 10.62
C LYS A 2 -15.02 -29.49 9.38
N ILE A 3 -15.77 -29.27 8.31
CA ILE A 3 -15.26 -28.61 7.09
C ILE A 3 -15.87 -27.23 7.00
N TYR A 4 -15.04 -26.18 7.01
CA TYR A 4 -15.48 -24.81 6.81
C TYR A 4 -15.78 -24.55 5.33
N ASP A 5 -16.80 -23.74 5.06
CA ASP A 5 -17.08 -23.31 3.68
C ASP A 5 -15.95 -22.44 3.15
N ILE A 6 -15.41 -21.55 4.00
CA ILE A 6 -14.36 -20.61 3.63
C ILE A 6 -13.30 -20.51 4.74
N THR A 7 -12.04 -20.50 4.34
CA THR A 7 -10.92 -20.16 5.20
C THR A 7 -10.15 -18.97 4.65
N PHE A 8 -9.95 -17.95 5.47
CA PHE A 8 -9.01 -16.87 5.21
C PHE A 8 -7.67 -17.19 5.85
N VAL A 9 -6.61 -17.26 5.07
CA VAL A 9 -5.23 -17.43 5.54
C VAL A 9 -4.52 -16.08 5.49
N GLY A 10 -4.27 -15.52 6.67
CA GLY A 10 -3.96 -14.11 6.87
C GLY A 10 -5.24 -13.27 6.99
N MET A 11 -5.34 -12.48 8.07
CA MET A 11 -6.48 -11.58 8.33
C MET A 11 -6.06 -10.10 8.21
N GLY A 12 -5.29 -9.80 7.17
CA GLY A 12 -4.95 -8.44 6.79
C GLY A 12 -6.10 -7.70 6.11
N ALA A 13 -5.85 -6.47 5.67
CA ALA A 13 -6.87 -5.59 5.09
C ALA A 13 -7.64 -6.22 3.92
N SER A 14 -6.97 -6.96 3.02
CA SER A 14 -7.63 -7.60 1.88
C SER A 14 -8.55 -8.74 2.28
N ALA A 15 -8.18 -9.55 3.28
CA ALA A 15 -9.03 -10.60 3.81
C ALA A 15 -10.26 -10.03 4.52
N LEU A 16 -10.06 -9.03 5.39
CA LEU A 16 -11.14 -8.30 6.07
C LEU A 16 -12.12 -7.69 5.06
N SER A 17 -11.60 -7.06 4.02
CA SER A 17 -12.43 -6.48 2.95
C SER A 17 -13.18 -7.54 2.16
N THR A 18 -12.52 -8.67 1.84
CA THR A 18 -13.17 -9.79 1.14
C THR A 18 -14.30 -10.38 1.99
N TYR A 19 -14.06 -10.58 3.28
CA TYR A 19 -15.09 -11.01 4.21
C TYR A 19 -16.26 -10.04 4.22
N LYS A 20 -16.01 -8.73 4.48
CA LYS A 20 -17.06 -7.71 4.61
C LYS A 20 -17.91 -7.56 3.35
N LEU A 21 -17.27 -7.49 2.19
CA LEU A 21 -17.94 -7.16 0.95
C LEU A 21 -18.62 -8.36 0.26
N ARG A 22 -18.16 -9.60 0.58
CA ARG A 22 -18.68 -10.80 -0.10
C ARG A 22 -19.40 -11.79 0.81
N TYR A 23 -19.07 -11.87 2.10
CA TYR A 23 -19.48 -12.98 2.94
C TYR A 23 -20.13 -12.62 4.26
N HIS A 24 -20.08 -11.35 4.66
CA HIS A 24 -20.56 -10.87 5.95
C HIS A 24 -22.04 -11.26 6.24
N ASN A 25 -22.90 -11.25 5.22
CA ASN A 25 -24.33 -11.54 5.33
C ASN A 25 -24.69 -12.91 4.72
N GLN A 26 -23.73 -13.80 4.49
CA GLN A 26 -24.00 -15.11 3.91
C GLN A 26 -24.08 -16.19 4.99
N ASP A 27 -25.01 -17.12 4.82
CA ASP A 27 -25.11 -18.30 5.67
C ASP A 27 -24.04 -19.33 5.25
N CYS A 28 -22.81 -19.11 5.74
CA CYS A 28 -21.69 -19.99 5.49
C CYS A 28 -20.73 -19.97 6.71
N SER A 29 -20.09 -21.10 6.95
CA SER A 29 -19.15 -21.25 8.05
C SER A 29 -17.76 -20.77 7.64
N ILE A 30 -17.21 -19.77 8.34
CA ILE A 30 -15.96 -19.12 7.98
C ILE A 30 -14.95 -19.23 9.14
N ILE A 31 -13.67 -19.41 8.80
CA ILE A 31 -12.58 -19.27 9.75
C ILE A 31 -11.48 -18.36 9.19
N GLY A 32 -11.04 -17.40 10.01
CA GLY A 32 -9.88 -16.57 9.76
C GLY A 32 -8.67 -17.05 10.57
N ILE A 33 -7.55 -17.30 9.91
CA ILE A 33 -6.31 -17.77 10.54
C ILE A 33 -5.23 -16.70 10.32
N ASP A 34 -4.68 -16.15 11.39
CA ASP A 34 -3.56 -15.20 11.34
C ASP A 34 -2.69 -15.37 12.59
N LYS A 35 -1.39 -15.20 12.44
CA LYS A 35 -0.43 -15.28 13.54
C LYS A 35 -0.52 -14.15 14.55
N ASN A 36 -1.17 -13.03 14.16
CA ASN A 36 -1.23 -11.78 14.92
C ASN A 36 -2.65 -11.19 14.90
N ILE A 37 -3.68 -11.99 15.10
CA ILE A 37 -5.09 -11.56 15.06
C ILE A 37 -5.38 -10.49 16.11
N ASN A 38 -4.85 -10.68 17.32
CA ASN A 38 -5.11 -9.80 18.46
C ASN A 38 -4.11 -8.65 18.60
N THR A 39 -3.02 -8.67 17.83
CA THR A 39 -2.02 -7.60 17.87
C THR A 39 -2.58 -6.33 17.25
N PRO A 40 -2.60 -5.20 17.96
CA PRO A 40 -2.97 -3.91 17.39
C PRO A 40 -2.05 -3.55 16.22
N ARG A 41 -2.62 -3.00 15.16
CA ARG A 41 -1.87 -2.46 14.02
C ARG A 41 -2.33 -1.01 13.82
N ASN A 42 -1.40 -0.09 13.90
CA ASN A 42 -1.72 1.34 13.87
C ASN A 42 -1.44 1.99 12.50
N ASN A 43 -1.26 1.17 11.48
CA ASN A 43 -1.03 1.61 10.11
C ASN A 43 -2.21 2.40 9.54
N PHE A 44 -1.89 3.32 8.64
CA PHE A 44 -2.86 4.05 7.85
C PHE A 44 -2.96 3.48 6.43
N PHE A 45 -4.18 3.49 5.90
CA PHE A 45 -4.43 3.27 4.48
C PHE A 45 -4.66 4.62 3.83
N ALA A 46 -3.73 5.02 3.00
CA ALA A 46 -3.80 6.27 2.27
C ALA A 46 -4.24 6.05 0.82
N PHE A 47 -5.10 6.94 0.30
CA PHE A 47 -5.67 6.85 -1.04
C PHE A 47 -6.29 8.18 -1.44
N TRP A 48 -6.58 8.38 -2.74
CA TRP A 48 -7.44 9.48 -3.17
C TRP A 48 -8.89 9.03 -3.20
N MET A 49 -9.78 9.85 -2.62
CA MET A 49 -11.22 9.59 -2.65
C MET A 49 -11.73 9.58 -4.09
N THR A 50 -12.57 8.62 -4.40
CA THR A 50 -13.26 8.47 -5.68
C THR A 50 -14.72 8.09 -5.42
N ASP A 51 -15.62 8.25 -6.40
CA ASP A 51 -17.06 8.00 -6.22
C ASP A 51 -17.36 6.60 -5.71
N TRP A 52 -16.67 5.58 -6.23
CA TRP A 52 -16.88 4.20 -5.80
C TRP A 52 -16.39 3.91 -4.37
N MET A 53 -15.58 4.78 -3.78
CA MET A 53 -15.16 4.70 -2.38
C MET A 53 -16.07 5.50 -1.44
N SER A 54 -17.05 6.21 -1.96
CA SER A 54 -18.00 7.01 -1.15
C SER A 54 -18.69 6.24 -0.02
N PRO A 55 -19.01 4.93 -0.13
CA PRO A 55 -19.56 4.15 0.98
C PRO A 55 -18.66 4.08 2.21
N PHE A 56 -17.35 4.31 2.04
CA PHE A 56 -16.34 4.27 3.12
C PHE A 56 -15.97 5.65 3.66
N LYS A 57 -16.63 6.72 3.18
CA LYS A 57 -16.31 8.10 3.56
C LYS A 57 -16.35 8.33 5.06
N ASN A 58 -17.28 7.71 5.76
CA ASN A 58 -17.43 7.84 7.22
C ASN A 58 -16.27 7.21 8.02
N LEU A 59 -15.43 6.38 7.39
CA LEU A 59 -14.23 5.81 8.00
C LEU A 59 -12.99 6.67 7.80
N VAL A 60 -13.07 7.69 6.93
CA VAL A 60 -11.96 8.59 6.67
C VAL A 60 -11.62 9.36 7.94
N LYS A 61 -10.38 9.24 8.39
CA LYS A 61 -9.92 9.91 9.60
C LYS A 61 -9.45 11.34 9.32
N ASN A 62 -8.70 11.50 8.24
CA ASN A 62 -8.20 12.79 7.77
C ASN A 62 -8.29 12.84 6.26
N GLN A 63 -8.48 14.08 5.73
CA GLN A 63 -8.46 14.34 4.30
C GLN A 63 -7.78 15.67 4.01
N TRP A 64 -7.08 15.74 2.87
CA TRP A 64 -6.39 16.92 2.38
C TRP A 64 -6.79 17.16 0.93
N ILE A 65 -7.30 18.36 0.65
CA ILE A 65 -7.57 18.79 -0.74
C ILE A 65 -6.29 19.23 -1.44
N LYS A 66 -5.22 19.49 -0.68
CA LYS A 66 -3.90 19.86 -1.20
C LYS A 66 -2.85 18.88 -0.71
N TRP A 67 -1.92 18.52 -1.60
CA TRP A 67 -0.73 17.75 -1.28
C TRP A 67 0.48 18.27 -2.02
N GLU A 68 1.67 18.00 -1.48
CA GLU A 68 2.90 18.67 -1.85
C GLU A 68 4.01 17.68 -2.17
N PHE A 69 4.88 18.11 -3.09
CA PHE A 69 6.13 17.46 -3.47
C PHE A 69 7.26 18.47 -3.32
N TYR A 70 8.39 18.02 -2.78
CA TYR A 70 9.57 18.85 -2.61
C TYR A 70 10.79 18.18 -3.23
N TYR A 71 11.59 18.97 -3.95
CA TYR A 71 12.86 18.55 -4.53
C TYR A 71 13.80 19.75 -4.58
N GLN A 72 14.92 19.68 -3.84
CA GLN A 72 15.82 20.81 -3.66
C GLN A 72 15.06 22.06 -3.18
N GLN A 73 15.15 23.15 -3.92
CA GLN A 73 14.42 24.40 -3.62
C GLN A 73 13.05 24.48 -4.32
N GLN A 74 12.63 23.41 -5.00
CA GLN A 74 11.39 23.40 -5.76
C GLN A 74 10.27 22.76 -4.93
N LYS A 75 9.10 23.37 -5.04
CA LYS A 75 7.85 22.85 -4.46
C LYS A 75 6.80 22.77 -5.57
N VAL A 76 6.08 21.69 -5.60
CA VAL A 76 4.85 21.53 -6.38
C VAL A 76 3.70 21.23 -5.44
N THR A 77 2.63 21.99 -5.56
CA THR A 77 1.38 21.76 -4.81
C THR A 77 0.31 21.34 -5.79
N HIS A 78 -0.30 20.21 -5.55
CA HIS A 78 -1.50 19.76 -6.22
C HIS A 78 -2.72 20.08 -5.37
N GLU A 79 -3.86 20.27 -6.03
CA GLU A 79 -5.15 20.48 -5.40
C GLU A 79 -6.22 19.69 -6.15
N SER A 80 -7.09 19.00 -5.42
CA SER A 80 -8.33 18.43 -5.95
C SER A 80 -9.39 18.37 -4.85
N ILE A 81 -10.52 19.04 -5.09
CA ILE A 81 -11.70 18.96 -4.24
C ILE A 81 -12.47 17.67 -4.53
N VAL A 82 -12.48 17.22 -5.79
CA VAL A 82 -13.19 16.01 -6.24
C VAL A 82 -12.53 14.75 -5.71
N SER A 83 -11.20 14.73 -5.70
CA SER A 83 -10.42 13.56 -5.26
C SER A 83 -9.42 13.97 -4.17
N PRO A 84 -9.87 14.35 -2.97
CA PRO A 84 -8.98 14.67 -1.85
C PRO A 84 -8.14 13.44 -1.47
N TYR A 85 -6.95 13.68 -0.97
CA TYR A 85 -6.10 12.64 -0.38
C TYR A 85 -6.63 12.28 1.01
N CYS A 86 -6.86 11.01 1.28
CA CYS A 86 -7.55 10.53 2.48
C CYS A 86 -6.77 9.44 3.17
N VAL A 87 -6.99 9.28 4.48
CA VAL A 87 -6.50 8.15 5.25
C VAL A 87 -7.60 7.52 6.11
N ILE A 88 -7.55 6.18 6.19
CA ILE A 88 -8.34 5.35 7.10
C ILE A 88 -7.36 4.60 8.01
N ARG A 89 -7.64 4.54 9.32
CA ARG A 89 -6.85 3.70 10.23
C ARG A 89 -7.20 2.24 10.03
N TYR A 90 -6.19 1.37 10.08
CA TYR A 90 -6.41 -0.08 10.03
C TYR A 90 -7.42 -0.56 11.08
N GLN A 91 -7.36 -0.06 12.32
CA GLN A 91 -8.27 -0.46 13.39
C GLN A 91 -9.73 -0.09 13.10
N ASP A 92 -9.97 1.10 12.54
CA ASP A 92 -11.32 1.55 12.17
C ASP A 92 -11.86 0.70 11.01
N TRP A 93 -11.00 0.36 10.05
CA TRP A 93 -11.34 -0.57 8.97
C TRP A 93 -11.64 -1.97 9.48
N LYS A 94 -10.81 -2.52 10.39
CA LYS A 94 -11.03 -3.83 11.01
C LYS A 94 -12.35 -3.87 11.76
N LYS A 95 -12.63 -2.84 12.57
CA LYS A 95 -13.90 -2.71 13.31
C LYS A 95 -15.10 -2.71 12.36
N PHE A 96 -15.05 -1.88 11.31
CA PHE A 96 -16.09 -1.85 10.27
C PHE A 96 -16.30 -3.20 9.60
N CYS A 97 -15.21 -3.88 9.24
CA CYS A 97 -15.30 -5.19 8.57
C CYS A 97 -15.91 -6.27 9.45
N LEU A 98 -15.65 -6.24 10.75
CA LEU A 98 -16.09 -7.26 11.72
C LEU A 98 -17.34 -6.86 12.51
N GLU A 99 -17.91 -5.70 12.27
CA GLU A 99 -19.15 -5.28 12.93
C GLU A 99 -20.29 -6.26 12.63
N LYS A 100 -20.94 -6.82 13.68
CA LYS A 100 -22.03 -7.82 13.58
C LYS A 100 -21.62 -9.07 12.78
N SER A 101 -20.42 -9.58 13.01
CA SER A 101 -19.88 -10.76 12.32
C SER A 101 -20.11 -12.03 13.12
N ASP A 102 -21.22 -12.74 12.85
CA ASP A 102 -21.62 -13.93 13.58
C ASP A 102 -21.19 -15.24 12.91
N ASN A 103 -20.84 -15.18 11.61
CA ASN A 103 -20.53 -16.35 10.78
C ASN A 103 -19.02 -16.64 10.61
N ILE A 104 -18.15 -15.84 11.25
CA ILE A 104 -16.69 -16.02 11.20
C ILE A 104 -16.11 -16.31 12.60
N SER A 105 -15.31 -17.35 12.70
CA SER A 105 -14.47 -17.65 13.84
C SER A 105 -13.01 -17.34 13.56
N PHE A 106 -12.19 -17.17 14.60
CA PHE A 106 -10.79 -16.81 14.45
C PHE A 106 -9.87 -17.82 15.13
N LYS A 107 -8.72 -18.06 14.52
CA LYS A 107 -7.64 -18.88 15.06
C LYS A 107 -6.33 -18.13 14.98
N GLU A 108 -5.75 -17.83 16.14
CA GLU A 108 -4.40 -17.23 16.19
C GLU A 108 -3.36 -18.33 16.06
N ASN A 109 -2.84 -18.49 14.87
CA ASN A 109 -1.80 -19.46 14.54
C ASN A 109 -1.21 -19.13 13.16
N ASN A 110 -0.09 -19.74 12.82
CA ASN A 110 0.49 -19.66 11.50
C ASN A 110 0.14 -20.92 10.68
N VAL A 111 -0.10 -20.72 9.37
CA VAL A 111 -0.36 -21.82 8.44
C VAL A 111 0.94 -22.32 7.85
N ASN A 112 1.29 -23.55 8.18
CA ASN A 112 2.50 -24.22 7.70
C ASN A 112 2.32 -24.76 6.27
N LYS A 113 1.25 -25.54 6.04
CA LYS A 113 1.00 -26.24 4.78
C LYS A 113 -0.47 -26.20 4.39
N ILE A 114 -0.73 -26.16 3.07
CA ILE A 114 -2.06 -26.27 2.47
C ILE A 114 -1.99 -27.32 1.39
N GLU A 115 -2.83 -28.33 1.47
CA GLU A 115 -2.92 -29.43 0.51
C GLU A 115 -4.34 -29.56 -0.01
N LYS A 116 -4.50 -29.66 -1.31
CA LYS A 116 -5.78 -30.00 -1.94
C LYS A 116 -6.03 -31.50 -1.79
N LYS A 117 -7.18 -31.85 -1.25
CA LYS A 117 -7.80 -33.16 -1.29
C LYS A 117 -8.90 -33.12 -2.38
N ASP A 118 -9.62 -34.18 -2.59
CA ASP A 118 -10.62 -34.28 -3.67
C ASP A 118 -11.59 -33.07 -3.64
N ASP A 119 -12.37 -32.92 -2.57
CA ASP A 119 -13.41 -31.89 -2.48
C ASP A 119 -13.11 -30.76 -1.48
N PHE A 120 -11.97 -30.79 -0.81
CA PHE A 120 -11.60 -29.81 0.21
C PHE A 120 -10.09 -29.61 0.30
N PHE A 121 -9.67 -28.64 1.08
CA PHE A 121 -8.28 -28.39 1.44
C PHE A 121 -8.01 -28.81 2.88
N GLU A 122 -6.89 -29.47 3.10
CA GLU A 122 -6.33 -29.71 4.42
C GLU A 122 -5.28 -28.61 4.72
N ILE A 123 -5.48 -27.87 5.80
CA ILE A 123 -4.63 -26.78 6.24
C ILE A 123 -3.95 -27.22 7.52
N THR A 124 -2.64 -27.37 7.52
CA THR A 124 -1.84 -27.74 8.67
C THR A 124 -1.26 -26.49 9.33
N LEU A 125 -1.51 -26.29 10.59
CA LEU A 125 -0.98 -25.21 11.40
C LEU A 125 0.39 -25.56 11.99
N ASP A 126 1.13 -24.56 12.51
CA ASP A 126 2.44 -24.79 13.12
C ASP A 126 2.36 -25.72 14.35
N ASN A 127 1.28 -25.67 15.10
CA ASN A 127 1.00 -26.59 16.22
C ASN A 127 0.54 -28.00 15.80
N LYS A 128 0.62 -28.32 14.49
CA LYS A 128 0.18 -29.59 13.85
C LYS A 128 -1.33 -29.82 13.84
N GLU A 129 -2.13 -28.89 14.32
CA GLU A 129 -3.59 -28.97 14.19
C GLU A 129 -3.99 -28.87 12.71
N LYS A 130 -5.06 -29.58 12.34
CA LYS A 130 -5.57 -29.60 10.97
C LYS A 130 -6.93 -28.92 10.90
N ILE A 131 -7.10 -28.07 9.92
CA ILE A 131 -8.35 -27.39 9.56
C ILE A 131 -8.72 -27.78 8.13
N TYR A 132 -10.00 -27.97 7.88
CA TYR A 132 -10.50 -28.41 6.59
C TYR A 132 -11.43 -27.35 6.00
N SER A 133 -11.30 -27.06 4.70
CA SER A 133 -12.05 -25.97 4.04
C SER A 133 -12.37 -26.30 2.59
N LYS A 134 -13.56 -25.90 2.13
CA LYS A 134 -13.95 -26.04 0.71
C LYS A 134 -13.28 -24.98 -0.17
N LYS A 135 -13.04 -23.78 0.38
CA LYS A 135 -12.46 -22.65 -0.35
C LYS A 135 -11.48 -21.88 0.52
N ILE A 136 -10.38 -21.46 -0.06
CA ILE A 136 -9.33 -20.69 0.63
C ILE A 136 -9.12 -19.34 -0.06
N TYR A 137 -9.05 -18.29 0.76
CA TYR A 137 -8.49 -16.99 0.40
C TYR A 137 -7.16 -16.79 1.12
N ASP A 138 -6.06 -16.70 0.37
CA ASP A 138 -4.71 -16.53 0.93
C ASP A 138 -4.23 -15.09 0.74
N SER A 139 -4.15 -14.35 1.84
CA SER A 139 -3.67 -12.96 1.90
C SER A 139 -2.34 -12.81 2.64
N ARG A 140 -1.62 -13.90 2.88
CA ARG A 140 -0.31 -13.85 3.55
C ARG A 140 0.67 -12.96 2.80
N SER A 141 1.67 -12.47 3.52
CA SER A 141 2.75 -11.69 2.92
C SER A 141 3.40 -12.43 1.76
N VAL A 142 3.78 -11.69 0.74
CA VAL A 142 4.55 -12.21 -0.39
C VAL A 142 5.98 -12.48 0.06
N ALA A 143 6.55 -13.59 -0.39
CA ALA A 143 7.99 -13.79 -0.25
C ALA A 143 8.72 -12.69 -1.03
N MET A 144 9.55 -11.91 -0.34
CA MET A 144 10.31 -10.87 -0.97
C MET A 144 11.48 -11.49 -1.74
N GLU A 145 11.47 -11.31 -3.07
CA GLU A 145 12.59 -11.70 -3.91
C GLU A 145 13.86 -10.96 -3.47
N SER A 146 14.97 -11.66 -3.36
CA SER A 146 16.24 -11.08 -2.90
C SER A 146 16.69 -9.89 -3.75
N ASN A 147 16.48 -9.95 -5.06
CA ASN A 147 16.92 -8.94 -6.03
C ASN A 147 15.82 -8.00 -6.53
N GLY A 148 14.56 -8.17 -6.07
CA GLY A 148 13.44 -7.32 -6.46
C GLY A 148 13.49 -5.97 -5.75
N LEU A 149 13.10 -4.90 -6.45
CA LEU A 149 12.95 -3.59 -5.85
C LEU A 149 11.83 -3.64 -4.80
N LYS A 150 12.04 -2.97 -3.68
CA LYS A 150 11.10 -2.90 -2.56
C LYS A 150 10.87 -1.45 -2.17
N GLN A 151 9.66 -1.12 -1.81
CA GLN A 151 9.37 0.05 -0.99
C GLN A 151 9.37 -0.40 0.46
N HIS A 152 10.19 0.21 1.27
CA HIS A 152 10.25 -0.09 2.69
C HIS A 152 10.36 1.20 3.50
N PHE A 153 9.76 1.21 4.66
CA PHE A 153 9.62 2.42 5.44
C PHE A 153 9.50 2.15 6.94
N ILE A 154 9.85 3.17 7.71
CA ILE A 154 9.46 3.36 9.11
C ILE A 154 8.87 4.75 9.22
N GLY A 155 7.72 4.87 9.89
CA GLY A 155 7.04 6.12 10.16
C GLY A 155 6.76 6.27 11.64
N ASN A 156 7.03 7.47 12.19
CA ASN A 156 6.71 7.83 13.55
C ASN A 156 5.51 8.77 13.59
N ILE A 157 4.54 8.46 14.42
CA ILE A 157 3.53 9.43 14.82
C ILE A 157 4.10 10.21 16.00
N ILE A 158 4.35 11.49 15.77
CA ILE A 158 4.89 12.38 16.79
C ILE A 158 3.82 13.33 17.34
N SER A 159 3.98 13.71 18.60
CA SER A 159 3.19 14.74 19.26
C SER A 159 4.09 15.91 19.65
N VAL A 160 3.63 17.13 19.38
CA VAL A 160 4.29 18.38 19.74
C VAL A 160 3.43 19.16 20.74
N LYS A 161 4.07 19.95 21.61
CA LYS A 161 3.33 20.74 22.63
C LYS A 161 2.59 21.92 22.01
N GLU A 162 3.23 22.58 21.05
CA GLU A 162 2.66 23.75 20.37
C GLU A 162 2.14 23.33 18.98
N ALA A 163 1.10 24.02 18.51
CA ALA A 163 0.52 23.73 17.21
C ALA A 163 1.54 23.96 16.07
N HIS A 164 1.78 22.93 15.27
CA HIS A 164 2.57 23.06 14.07
C HIS A 164 1.79 23.76 12.95
N GLN A 165 2.49 24.41 12.02
CA GLN A 165 1.85 25.17 10.93
C GLN A 165 1.65 24.37 9.64
N ILE A 166 1.88 23.05 9.67
CA ILE A 166 1.79 22.20 8.50
C ILE A 166 0.33 21.82 8.28
N LYS A 167 -0.24 22.18 7.12
CA LYS A 167 -1.66 21.96 6.80
C LYS A 167 -1.87 20.95 5.68
N ASN A 168 -0.89 20.76 4.80
CA ASN A 168 -1.00 19.90 3.63
C ASN A 168 -0.21 18.59 3.81
N ALA A 169 -0.71 17.50 3.23
CA ALA A 169 0.05 16.27 3.14
C ALA A 169 1.30 16.48 2.25
N ARG A 170 2.46 16.00 2.67
CA ARG A 170 3.65 15.92 1.83
C ARG A 170 3.82 14.48 1.37
N LEU A 171 3.58 14.23 0.10
CA LEU A 171 3.61 12.86 -0.41
C LEU A 171 5.03 12.39 -0.70
N MET A 172 5.88 13.29 -1.18
CA MET A 172 7.29 13.00 -1.39
C MET A 172 8.11 14.27 -1.14
N ASP A 173 8.90 14.26 -0.08
CA ASP A 173 9.88 15.30 0.19
C ASP A 173 11.29 14.71 0.02
N PHE A 174 11.92 15.01 -1.12
CA PHE A 174 13.25 14.51 -1.50
C PHE A 174 14.41 15.34 -0.92
N ARG A 175 14.17 16.26 0.00
CA ARG A 175 15.22 17.05 0.66
C ARG A 175 15.94 16.27 1.77
N VAL A 176 16.27 15.03 1.47
CA VAL A 176 16.94 14.03 2.31
C VAL A 176 18.02 13.33 1.51
N THR A 177 18.92 12.60 2.19
CA THR A 177 19.97 11.86 1.49
C THR A 177 19.43 10.82 0.53
N GLN A 178 20.11 10.60 -0.60
CA GLN A 178 19.76 9.62 -1.63
C GLN A 178 20.78 8.47 -1.69
N ASP A 179 21.58 8.27 -0.65
CA ASP A 179 22.73 7.35 -0.66
C ASP A 179 22.34 5.87 -0.62
N GLN A 180 21.14 5.55 -0.10
CA GLN A 180 20.66 4.19 0.09
C GLN A 180 19.57 3.77 -0.94
N GLY A 181 19.34 4.57 -1.95
CA GLY A 181 18.29 4.38 -2.96
C GLY A 181 17.44 5.63 -3.12
N LEU A 182 16.30 5.50 -3.77
CA LEU A 182 15.34 6.61 -3.85
C LEU A 182 14.69 6.80 -2.48
N HIS A 183 15.07 7.86 -1.79
CA HIS A 183 14.61 8.15 -0.44
C HIS A 183 13.79 9.44 -0.40
N PHE A 184 12.69 9.43 0.32
CA PHE A 184 11.85 10.60 0.57
C PHE A 184 11.18 10.51 1.94
N ILE A 185 10.79 11.65 2.46
CA ILE A 185 9.90 11.72 3.60
C ILE A 185 8.46 11.87 3.12
N TYR A 186 7.59 11.02 3.66
CA TYR A 186 6.15 11.14 3.60
C TYR A 186 5.66 11.72 4.92
N LEU A 187 4.83 12.78 4.85
CA LEU A 187 4.37 13.49 6.04
C LEU A 187 2.89 13.80 5.96
N LEU A 188 2.16 13.42 7.01
CA LEU A 188 0.75 13.74 7.16
C LEU A 188 0.49 14.51 8.44
N PRO A 189 -0.07 15.73 8.37
CA PRO A 189 -0.57 16.43 9.54
C PRO A 189 -1.90 15.78 9.99
N LEU A 190 -1.84 15.02 11.09
CA LEU A 190 -3.01 14.30 11.61
C LEU A 190 -3.99 15.22 12.36
N ASP A 191 -3.45 16.22 13.03
CA ASP A 191 -4.15 17.37 13.64
C ASP A 191 -3.13 18.49 13.93
N ASP A 192 -3.51 19.49 14.69
CA ASP A 192 -2.63 20.64 14.96
C ASP A 192 -1.39 20.31 15.78
N THR A 193 -1.37 19.18 16.49
CA THR A 193 -0.27 18.76 17.38
C THR A 193 0.35 17.42 17.01
N ARG A 194 -0.20 16.69 16.06
CA ARG A 194 0.29 15.36 15.67
C ARG A 194 0.64 15.26 14.19
N LEU A 195 1.80 14.70 13.92
CA LEU A 195 2.30 14.43 12.58
C LEU A 195 2.65 12.94 12.45
N LEU A 196 2.31 12.32 11.32
CA LEU A 196 3.01 11.13 10.84
C LEU A 196 4.19 11.61 10.01
N VAL A 197 5.40 11.18 10.36
CA VAL A 197 6.63 11.45 9.61
C VAL A 197 7.27 10.10 9.28
N GLU A 198 7.28 9.75 7.99
CA GLU A 198 7.73 8.46 7.50
C GLU A 198 8.93 8.61 6.58
N SER A 199 10.01 7.88 6.87
CA SER A 199 11.16 7.73 5.99
C SER A 199 10.94 6.51 5.10
N THR A 200 10.77 6.75 3.80
CA THR A 200 10.47 5.74 2.79
C THR A 200 11.61 5.61 1.79
N VAL A 201 12.05 4.39 1.54
CA VAL A 201 13.13 4.09 0.58
C VAL A 201 12.68 3.06 -0.44
N PHE A 202 13.02 3.30 -1.71
CA PHE A 202 12.93 2.32 -2.79
C PHE A 202 14.33 1.77 -3.06
N SER A 203 14.57 0.55 -2.62
CA SER A 203 15.85 -0.14 -2.85
C SER A 203 15.69 -1.66 -2.91
N LYS A 204 16.76 -2.36 -3.29
CA LYS A 204 16.78 -3.83 -3.32
C LYS A 204 17.05 -4.42 -1.94
N PHE A 205 17.68 -3.68 -1.06
CA PHE A 205 18.11 -4.11 0.25
C PHE A 205 17.35 -3.36 1.34
N LEU A 206 17.03 -4.04 2.42
CA LEU A 206 16.46 -3.42 3.61
C LEU A 206 17.60 -2.75 4.40
N LEU A 207 17.28 -1.66 5.08
CA LEU A 207 18.19 -0.91 5.93
C LEU A 207 17.90 -1.20 7.41
N ASP A 208 18.86 -0.89 8.27
CA ASP A 208 18.67 -1.00 9.70
C ASP A 208 17.66 0.03 10.20
N SER A 209 16.84 -0.35 11.19
CA SER A 209 15.81 0.54 11.75
C SER A 209 16.38 1.87 12.24
N SER A 210 17.61 1.86 12.79
CA SER A 210 18.31 3.06 13.24
C SER A 210 18.55 4.08 12.13
N TRP A 211 18.79 3.61 10.88
CA TRP A 211 18.98 4.51 9.75
C TRP A 211 17.73 5.33 9.47
N TYR A 212 16.54 4.69 9.41
CA TYR A 212 15.28 5.42 9.18
C TYR A 212 14.99 6.39 10.33
N GLN A 213 15.20 5.95 11.57
CA GLN A 213 14.96 6.79 12.75
C GLN A 213 15.85 8.05 12.73
N ASN A 214 17.12 7.91 12.33
CA ASN A 214 18.01 9.04 12.15
C ASN A 214 17.55 9.98 11.02
N GLN A 215 17.05 9.44 9.91
CA GLN A 215 16.51 10.28 8.83
C GLN A 215 15.26 11.05 9.28
N ILE A 216 14.37 10.39 10.03
CA ILE A 216 13.16 11.02 10.57
C ILE A 216 13.54 12.16 11.55
N SER A 217 14.40 11.89 12.52
CA SER A 217 14.81 12.89 13.51
C SER A 217 15.51 14.08 12.85
N THR A 218 16.46 13.82 11.96
CA THR A 218 17.15 14.87 11.19
C THR A 218 16.19 15.73 10.37
N TYR A 219 15.19 15.10 9.73
CA TYR A 219 14.19 15.82 8.95
C TYR A 219 13.26 16.67 9.84
N ILE A 220 12.83 16.15 10.99
CA ILE A 220 12.00 16.88 11.96
C ILE A 220 12.74 18.13 12.46
N GLU A 221 13.99 17.98 12.81
CA GLU A 221 14.82 19.09 13.30
C GLU A 221 15.12 20.12 12.18
N ASN A 222 15.69 19.67 11.07
CA ASN A 222 16.24 20.59 10.06
C ASN A 222 15.19 21.13 9.09
N ASN A 223 14.14 20.37 8.77
CA ASN A 223 13.14 20.74 7.76
C ASN A 223 11.83 21.23 8.36
N LEU A 224 11.50 20.84 9.60
CA LEU A 224 10.28 21.29 10.30
C LEU A 224 10.60 22.30 11.41
N GLY A 225 11.85 22.38 11.87
CA GLY A 225 12.25 23.26 12.98
C GLY A 225 11.65 22.84 14.33
N ILE A 226 11.34 21.54 14.49
CA ILE A 226 10.75 20.99 15.71
C ILE A 226 11.85 20.35 16.54
N GLU A 227 12.21 20.99 17.65
CA GLU A 227 13.27 20.51 18.54
C GLU A 227 12.77 19.51 19.59
N LYS A 228 11.49 19.63 20.01
CA LYS A 228 10.92 18.80 21.09
C LYS A 228 9.62 18.15 20.64
N TYR A 229 9.62 16.84 20.66
CA TYR A 229 8.45 16.02 20.33
C TYR A 229 8.48 14.71 21.10
N GLU A 230 7.35 14.05 21.18
CA GLU A 230 7.21 12.67 21.71
C GLU A 230 6.79 11.74 20.57
N ILE A 231 7.42 10.58 20.47
CA ILE A 231 6.97 9.51 19.57
C ILE A 231 5.86 8.75 20.30
N ILE A 232 4.62 8.89 19.81
CA ILE A 232 3.45 8.22 20.41
C ILE A 232 3.15 6.87 19.76
N ASP A 233 3.62 6.66 18.54
CA ASP A 233 3.43 5.40 17.81
C ASP A 233 4.43 5.26 16.66
N THR A 234 4.61 4.02 16.18
CA THR A 234 5.49 3.72 15.05
C THR A 234 4.84 2.73 14.12
N GLU A 235 4.87 2.99 12.83
CA GLU A 235 4.48 2.05 11.79
C GLU A 235 5.67 1.66 10.91
N GLN A 236 5.58 0.49 10.29
CA GLN A 236 6.60 0.03 9.35
C GLN A 236 5.99 -0.90 8.31
N GLY A 237 6.61 -0.95 7.15
CA GLY A 237 6.15 -1.83 6.09
C GLY A 237 7.22 -2.11 5.04
N ILE A 238 7.01 -3.23 4.33
CA ILE A 238 7.78 -3.62 3.16
C ILE A 238 6.78 -4.02 2.08
N LEU A 239 6.82 -3.32 0.96
CA LEU A 239 5.94 -3.55 -0.17
C LEU A 239 6.75 -3.99 -1.40
N PRO A 240 6.33 -5.05 -2.10
CA PRO A 240 7.00 -5.47 -3.32
C PRO A 240 6.75 -4.44 -4.43
N MET A 241 7.82 -4.04 -5.09
CA MET A 241 7.76 -3.22 -6.30
C MET A 241 8.14 -4.08 -7.53
N PHE A 242 7.62 -5.28 -7.59
CA PHE A 242 7.76 -6.22 -8.69
C PHE A 242 6.44 -6.95 -8.93
N GLU A 243 6.29 -7.50 -10.13
CA GLU A 243 5.08 -8.22 -10.49
C GLU A 243 4.97 -9.54 -9.70
N ILE A 244 3.81 -9.76 -9.13
CA ILE A 244 3.49 -10.99 -8.42
C ILE A 244 2.59 -11.82 -9.31
N ASN A 245 3.09 -12.96 -9.73
CA ASN A 245 2.30 -13.94 -10.47
C ASN A 245 1.38 -14.69 -9.50
N SER A 246 0.14 -14.24 -9.38
CA SER A 246 -0.85 -14.95 -8.57
C SER A 246 -1.15 -16.31 -9.18
N ARG A 247 -1.10 -17.35 -8.34
CA ARG A 247 -1.40 -18.73 -8.74
C ARG A 247 -2.76 -19.14 -8.20
N ASN A 248 -3.81 -18.60 -8.79
CA ASN A 248 -5.16 -19.02 -8.46
C ASN A 248 -5.45 -20.37 -9.12
N LYS A 249 -5.94 -21.33 -8.34
CA LYS A 249 -6.36 -22.64 -8.84
C LYS A 249 -7.68 -23.00 -8.16
N ASP A 250 -8.71 -23.25 -8.94
CA ASP A 250 -10.04 -23.65 -8.44
C ASP A 250 -10.51 -22.78 -7.26
N ASN A 251 -10.69 -23.42 -6.09
CA ASN A 251 -11.13 -22.77 -4.87
C ASN A 251 -9.99 -22.23 -3.98
N TYR A 252 -8.73 -22.20 -4.46
CA TYR A 252 -7.59 -21.56 -3.81
C TYR A 252 -7.30 -20.23 -4.48
N ILE A 253 -7.59 -19.12 -3.80
CA ILE A 253 -7.54 -17.77 -4.36
C ILE A 253 -6.55 -16.92 -3.57
N GLN A 254 -5.55 -16.37 -4.25
CA GLN A 254 -4.64 -15.39 -3.67
C GLN A 254 -5.25 -13.99 -3.79
N ILE A 255 -5.23 -13.23 -2.70
CA ILE A 255 -5.82 -11.89 -2.62
C ILE A 255 -4.84 -10.86 -2.06
N GLY A 256 -5.18 -9.58 -2.22
CA GLY A 256 -4.34 -8.48 -1.78
C GLY A 256 -3.01 -8.41 -2.54
N ALA A 257 -1.94 -8.06 -1.85
CA ALA A 257 -0.60 -8.01 -2.46
C ALA A 257 -0.21 -9.36 -3.07
N LYS A 258 -0.51 -10.47 -2.41
CA LYS A 258 -0.26 -11.82 -2.91
C LYS A 258 -1.04 -12.14 -4.18
N GLY A 259 -2.24 -11.59 -4.32
CA GLY A 259 -3.05 -11.64 -5.54
C GLY A 259 -2.68 -10.57 -6.58
N GLY A 260 -1.55 -9.90 -6.42
CA GLY A 260 -1.06 -8.86 -7.33
C GLY A 260 -1.83 -7.53 -7.25
N ALA A 261 -2.64 -7.30 -6.22
CA ALA A 261 -3.44 -6.09 -6.06
C ALA A 261 -2.62 -4.92 -5.49
N THR A 262 -1.49 -4.61 -6.09
CA THR A 262 -0.61 -3.52 -5.69
C THR A 262 -0.18 -2.75 -6.93
N LYS A 263 -0.19 -1.43 -6.86
CA LYS A 263 0.44 -0.61 -7.88
C LYS A 263 1.95 -0.63 -7.65
N ILE A 264 2.65 -1.46 -8.40
CA ILE A 264 4.07 -1.77 -8.16
C ILE A 264 5.00 -0.55 -8.30
N SER A 265 4.58 0.50 -9.03
CA SER A 265 5.36 1.73 -9.20
C SER A 265 5.29 2.69 -8.01
N SER A 266 4.37 2.47 -7.06
CA SER A 266 4.11 3.40 -5.95
C SER A 266 3.73 2.75 -4.63
N GLY A 267 3.58 1.42 -4.59
CA GLY A 267 3.19 0.69 -3.38
C GLY A 267 1.73 0.85 -2.94
N TYR A 268 0.91 1.67 -3.61
CA TYR A 268 -0.50 1.78 -3.25
C TYR A 268 -1.22 0.44 -3.44
N ALA A 269 -1.89 -0.03 -2.38
CA ALA A 269 -2.53 -1.34 -2.33
C ALA A 269 -4.01 -1.27 -1.92
N PHE A 270 -4.37 -0.41 -0.95
CA PHE A 270 -5.71 -0.40 -0.35
C PHE A 270 -6.82 -0.22 -1.39
N SER A 271 -6.74 0.80 -2.20
CA SER A 271 -7.71 1.04 -3.28
C SER A 271 -7.73 -0.08 -4.31
N PHE A 272 -6.58 -0.68 -4.60
CA PHE A 272 -6.48 -1.71 -5.64
C PHE A 272 -7.06 -3.05 -5.21
N PHE A 273 -6.90 -3.49 -3.96
CA PHE A 273 -7.58 -4.70 -3.54
C PHE A 273 -9.09 -4.48 -3.33
N LEU A 274 -9.54 -3.30 -2.97
CA LEU A 274 -10.98 -2.98 -3.00
C LEU A 274 -11.52 -3.02 -4.43
N LYS A 275 -10.80 -2.44 -5.39
CA LYS A 275 -11.14 -2.56 -6.82
C LYS A 275 -11.21 -4.02 -7.28
N GLN A 276 -10.26 -4.85 -6.87
CA GLN A 276 -10.26 -6.29 -7.16
C GLN A 276 -11.53 -6.98 -6.65
N LEU A 277 -12.06 -6.55 -5.52
CA LEU A 277 -13.26 -7.12 -4.92
C LEU A 277 -14.55 -6.63 -5.56
N LEU A 278 -14.59 -5.37 -5.98
CA LEU A 278 -15.78 -4.72 -6.52
C LEU A 278 -15.91 -4.91 -8.04
N SER A 279 -14.83 -5.23 -8.73
CA SER A 279 -14.88 -5.51 -10.16
C SER A 279 -15.28 -6.96 -10.41
N GLU A 280 -16.22 -7.19 -11.31
CA GLU A 280 -16.53 -8.53 -11.82
C GLU A 280 -15.43 -9.09 -12.73
N LYS A 281 -14.49 -8.22 -13.16
CA LYS A 281 -13.35 -8.58 -14.00
C LYS A 281 -12.17 -8.98 -13.14
N SER A 282 -11.50 -10.05 -13.53
CA SER A 282 -10.25 -10.51 -12.89
C SER A 282 -9.10 -9.49 -12.96
N GLU A 283 -9.19 -8.51 -13.88
CA GLU A 283 -8.17 -7.50 -14.09
C GLU A 283 -8.63 -6.12 -13.60
N TYR A 284 -8.08 -5.65 -12.50
CA TYR A 284 -8.31 -4.32 -11.89
C TYR A 284 -7.23 -3.29 -12.29
N HIS A 285 -6.16 -3.73 -12.94
CA HIS A 285 -5.18 -2.89 -13.63
C HIS A 285 -5.34 -3.03 -15.14
N SER A 286 -5.38 -1.91 -15.87
CA SER A 286 -5.33 -1.99 -17.32
C SER A 286 -3.97 -2.54 -17.78
N TYR A 287 -3.94 -3.17 -18.95
CA TYR A 287 -2.69 -3.64 -19.57
C TYR A 287 -1.66 -2.50 -19.69
N TRP A 288 -2.11 -1.31 -20.07
CA TRP A 288 -1.28 -0.11 -20.16
C TRP A 288 -0.69 0.30 -18.82
N ASP A 289 -1.46 0.26 -17.73
CA ASP A 289 -0.97 0.64 -16.41
C ASP A 289 0.09 -0.35 -15.94
N LYS A 290 -0.15 -1.65 -16.09
CA LYS A 290 0.83 -2.70 -15.78
C LYS A 290 2.14 -2.52 -16.57
N TRP A 291 2.00 -2.23 -17.86
CA TRP A 291 3.15 -2.03 -18.75
C TRP A 291 3.95 -0.77 -18.36
N MET A 292 3.28 0.36 -18.11
CA MET A 292 3.94 1.58 -17.66
C MET A 292 4.63 1.38 -16.31
N ASP A 293 3.98 0.71 -15.38
CA ASP A 293 4.54 0.40 -14.06
C ASP A 293 5.80 -0.47 -14.16
N LYS A 294 5.80 -1.50 -15.01
CA LYS A 294 7.00 -2.33 -15.26
C LYS A 294 8.18 -1.52 -15.78
N ILE A 295 7.95 -0.69 -16.77
CA ILE A 295 9.02 0.17 -17.33
C ILE A 295 9.54 1.14 -16.27
N PHE A 296 8.62 1.72 -15.48
CA PHE A 296 8.98 2.67 -14.44
C PHE A 296 9.83 2.01 -13.33
N VAL A 297 9.40 0.86 -12.83
CA VAL A 297 10.17 0.09 -11.85
C VAL A 297 11.55 -0.28 -12.42
N LYS A 298 11.60 -0.75 -13.67
CA LYS A 298 12.87 -1.08 -14.33
C LYS A 298 13.78 0.13 -14.49
N TYR A 299 13.21 1.31 -14.66
CA TYR A 299 13.96 2.55 -14.65
C TYR A 299 14.53 2.85 -13.25
N LEU A 300 13.72 2.75 -12.20
CA LEU A 300 14.15 2.97 -10.81
C LEU A 300 15.28 2.02 -10.40
N GLU A 301 15.21 0.75 -10.80
CA GLU A 301 16.27 -0.25 -10.51
C GLU A 301 17.65 0.10 -11.07
N ASN A 302 17.71 0.88 -12.14
CA ASN A 302 18.92 1.13 -12.90
C ASN A 302 19.41 2.58 -12.85
N ASN A 303 18.74 3.45 -12.12
CA ASN A 303 19.06 4.88 -12.07
C ASN A 303 19.05 5.38 -10.62
N SER A 304 20.20 5.82 -10.14
CA SER A 304 20.36 6.36 -8.79
C SER A 304 19.75 7.75 -8.57
N LYS A 305 19.50 8.50 -9.66
CA LYS A 305 18.91 9.86 -9.61
C LYS A 305 17.46 9.80 -10.10
N SER A 306 16.62 9.16 -9.34
CA SER A 306 15.21 8.97 -9.71
C SER A 306 14.25 9.96 -9.04
N ASP A 307 14.71 10.72 -8.06
CA ASP A 307 14.00 11.75 -7.33
C ASP A 307 13.46 12.86 -8.26
N GLU A 308 14.26 13.33 -9.21
CA GLU A 308 13.88 14.34 -10.19
C GLU A 308 12.67 13.93 -11.05
N ILE A 309 12.49 12.63 -11.30
CA ILE A 309 11.41 12.14 -12.19
C ILE A 309 10.04 12.35 -11.57
N PHE A 310 9.93 12.07 -10.27
CA PHE A 310 8.68 12.28 -9.54
C PHE A 310 8.30 13.76 -9.54
N MET A 311 9.27 14.65 -9.41
CA MET A 311 9.04 16.08 -9.53
C MET A 311 8.63 16.50 -10.95
N LYS A 312 9.24 15.91 -12.00
CA LYS A 312 8.83 16.14 -13.39
C LYS A 312 7.40 15.68 -13.63
N MET A 313 7.02 14.53 -13.11
CA MET A 313 5.65 14.03 -13.20
C MET A 313 4.67 14.96 -12.47
N ALA A 314 4.99 15.34 -11.23
CA ALA A 314 4.17 16.26 -10.46
C ALA A 314 3.96 17.62 -11.16
N LYS A 315 4.98 18.15 -11.83
CA LYS A 315 4.86 19.41 -12.60
C LYS A 315 4.00 19.31 -13.85
N LYS A 316 3.87 18.11 -14.44
CA LYS A 316 3.14 17.92 -15.72
C LYS A 316 1.67 17.61 -15.55
N LEU A 317 1.27 17.10 -14.39
CA LEU A 317 -0.10 16.77 -14.07
C LEU A 317 -0.68 17.82 -13.12
N ASN A 318 -1.97 18.09 -13.24
CA ASN A 318 -2.71 18.76 -12.20
C ASN A 318 -3.14 17.74 -11.10
N GLY A 319 -3.77 18.22 -10.02
CA GLY A 319 -4.16 17.35 -8.90
C GLY A 319 -5.12 16.23 -9.30
N GLU A 320 -6.11 16.51 -10.14
CA GLU A 320 -7.08 15.49 -10.59
C GLU A 320 -6.44 14.47 -11.52
N GLU A 321 -5.59 14.89 -12.46
CA GLU A 321 -4.84 13.99 -13.32
C GLU A 321 -3.89 13.10 -12.52
N PHE A 322 -3.21 13.68 -11.53
CA PHE A 322 -2.31 12.93 -10.65
C PHE A 322 -3.06 11.90 -9.80
N SER A 323 -4.13 12.30 -9.11
CA SER A 323 -4.95 11.38 -8.32
C SER A 323 -5.53 10.25 -9.16
N SER A 324 -6.07 10.57 -10.35
CA SER A 324 -6.59 9.58 -11.30
C SER A 324 -5.52 8.61 -11.76
N PHE A 325 -4.29 9.09 -12.02
CA PHE A 325 -3.16 8.23 -12.39
C PHE A 325 -2.78 7.29 -11.24
N MET A 326 -2.69 7.82 -10.04
CA MET A 326 -2.34 7.02 -8.86
C MET A 326 -3.41 5.98 -8.52
N MET A 327 -4.68 6.26 -8.81
CA MET A 327 -5.82 5.36 -8.61
C MET A 327 -6.08 4.40 -9.80
N GLY A 328 -5.22 4.42 -10.84
CA GLY A 328 -5.34 3.56 -12.02
C GLY A 328 -6.53 3.90 -12.93
N ASN A 329 -6.95 5.17 -12.95
CA ASN A 329 -8.07 5.68 -13.76
C ASN A 329 -7.64 6.80 -14.71
N ALA A 330 -6.33 6.97 -14.95
CA ALA A 330 -5.80 8.03 -15.79
C ALA A 330 -6.32 7.96 -17.23
N THR A 331 -6.65 9.12 -17.80
CA THR A 331 -6.99 9.24 -19.21
C THR A 331 -5.75 8.98 -20.10
N PHE A 332 -5.98 8.67 -21.37
CA PHE A 332 -4.88 8.52 -22.32
C PHE A 332 -4.03 9.80 -22.42
N SER A 333 -4.67 10.97 -22.40
CA SER A 333 -3.98 12.27 -22.40
C SER A 333 -3.03 12.43 -21.20
N SER A 334 -3.50 12.09 -19.98
CA SER A 334 -2.67 12.16 -18.77
C SER A 334 -1.49 11.19 -18.84
N LYS A 335 -1.71 9.96 -19.32
CA LYS A 335 -0.63 8.98 -19.55
C LYS A 335 0.40 9.50 -20.56
N LEU A 336 -0.04 10.12 -21.64
CA LEU A 336 0.84 10.71 -22.64
C LEU A 336 1.66 11.87 -22.06
N LYS A 337 1.07 12.74 -21.25
CA LYS A 337 1.79 13.81 -20.53
C LYS A 337 2.93 13.23 -19.68
N ILE A 338 2.68 12.13 -18.95
CA ILE A 338 3.71 11.46 -18.15
C ILE A 338 4.83 10.93 -19.05
N ILE A 339 4.50 10.18 -20.10
CA ILE A 339 5.48 9.61 -21.04
C ILE A 339 6.37 10.70 -21.63
N LEU A 340 5.78 11.84 -22.02
CA LEU A 340 6.50 12.96 -22.58
C LEU A 340 7.40 13.69 -21.56
N ALA A 341 7.03 13.64 -20.27
CA ALA A 341 7.83 14.23 -19.19
C ALA A 341 9.06 13.40 -18.81
N MET A 342 9.04 12.09 -19.12
CA MET A 342 10.11 11.18 -18.71
C MET A 342 11.38 11.32 -19.56
N PRO A 343 12.58 11.04 -19.00
CA PRO A 343 13.84 11.01 -19.72
C PRO A 343 13.83 9.92 -20.81
N LYS A 344 13.72 10.31 -22.07
CA LYS A 344 13.46 9.41 -23.21
C LYS A 344 14.48 8.27 -23.34
N ILE A 345 15.78 8.57 -23.24
CA ILE A 345 16.84 7.58 -23.42
C ILE A 345 16.81 6.55 -22.27
N GLY A 346 16.64 6.99 -21.03
CA GLY A 346 16.59 6.11 -19.86
C GLY A 346 15.37 5.19 -19.89
N PHE A 347 14.21 5.73 -20.23
CA PHE A 347 12.97 4.96 -20.33
C PHE A 347 12.98 4.03 -21.54
N LEU A 348 13.54 4.42 -22.69
CA LEU A 348 13.71 3.53 -23.83
C LEU A 348 14.62 2.32 -23.48
N LYS A 349 15.73 2.56 -22.79
CA LYS A 349 16.59 1.46 -22.31
C LYS A 349 15.85 0.54 -21.35
N SER A 350 15.05 1.10 -20.45
CA SER A 350 14.23 0.32 -19.50
C SER A 350 13.14 -0.48 -20.20
N TYR A 351 12.49 0.11 -21.20
CA TYR A 351 11.52 -0.58 -22.06
C TYR A 351 12.16 -1.78 -22.79
N LEU A 352 13.30 -1.58 -23.45
CA LEU A 352 14.00 -2.69 -24.13
C LEU A 352 14.34 -3.81 -23.14
N ARG A 353 14.78 -3.49 -21.93
CA ARG A 353 15.05 -4.49 -20.90
C ARG A 353 13.80 -5.25 -20.45
N THR A 354 12.61 -4.64 -20.46
CA THR A 354 11.36 -5.34 -20.11
C THR A 354 10.88 -6.32 -21.18
N ILE A 355 11.36 -6.18 -22.43
CA ILE A 355 11.01 -7.11 -23.52
C ILE A 355 11.93 -8.33 -23.51
N PHE A 356 13.18 -8.18 -23.10
CA PHE A 356 14.20 -9.23 -23.15
C PHE A 356 14.44 -9.94 -21.80
N THR A 357 13.65 -9.63 -20.77
CA THR A 357 13.58 -10.34 -19.48
C THR A 357 12.19 -10.91 -19.26
#